data_e2df91eb71fce823d28f8f0fbbe8df12
#
_entry.id   e2df91eb71fce823d28f8f0fbbe8df12
#
_cell.length_a   1.000
_cell.length_b   1.000
_cell.length_c   1.000
_cell.angle_alpha   90.00
_cell.angle_beta   90.00
_cell.angle_gamma   90.00
#
_symmetry.space_group_name_H-M   'P 1'
#
loop_
_entity.id
_entity.type
_entity.pdbx_description
1 polymer ?
#
loop_
_entity_poly.entity_id
_entity_poly.type
_entity_poly.pdbx_seq_one_letter_code
_entity_poly.pdbx_strand_id
1 'polypeptide(L)'
;MTRWKIFVTFFQNLYDGHYSVDRTWNPGNFTFVKVNDRYPQEMGDNRLPYDIFVEHDFPIFRPDLQEKGYCENSVMWHLYKNGVHRDYDYIGFIEYDHVLTVDFTQTMQKRLDDSSGEIIFSFQYFTFRQLWNQAIIMNPYRREKVDGRADSPWNCIKLVLKDYNDFYQTDHMLERLVAKDCFPICHSLLMPSATFDRLMTFQAAVMESGKVEGYHRHNWRAPAVLMERYLAVSLALEDAPIDCSILLEHRELPVKVLKPDWFAPSHWRKTVAYLQKKF
;
A
#
# COMPACT_ATOMS: atom_id res chain seq x y z
N MET A 1 19.49 -17.21 -10.17
CA MET A 1 19.34 -15.78 -9.83
C MET A 1 17.86 -15.50 -9.76
N THR A 2 17.40 -15.10 -8.60
CA THR A 2 15.98 -14.82 -8.30
C THR A 2 15.51 -13.59 -9.09
N ARG A 3 14.42 -13.71 -9.82
CA ARG A 3 13.83 -12.61 -10.58
C ARG A 3 12.87 -11.84 -9.66
N TRP A 4 13.10 -10.56 -9.52
CA TRP A 4 12.26 -9.70 -8.70
C TRP A 4 11.97 -8.37 -9.35
N LYS A 5 10.84 -7.78 -8.99
CA LYS A 5 10.37 -6.50 -9.51
C LYS A 5 9.69 -5.69 -8.42
N ILE A 6 10.03 -4.41 -8.31
CA ILE A 6 9.34 -3.44 -7.48
C ILE A 6 8.57 -2.48 -8.38
N PHE A 7 7.30 -2.30 -8.06
CA PHE A 7 6.43 -1.31 -8.67
C PHE A 7 6.38 -0.08 -7.78
N VAL A 8 6.88 1.04 -8.29
CA VAL A 8 6.87 2.33 -7.61
C VAL A 8 5.61 3.07 -8.01
N THR A 9 4.69 3.25 -7.07
CA THR A 9 3.45 3.96 -7.36
C THR A 9 3.63 5.46 -7.17
N PHE A 10 3.18 6.26 -8.14
CA PHE A 10 3.25 7.71 -8.06
C PHE A 10 2.05 8.38 -8.74
N PHE A 11 1.70 9.56 -8.27
CA PHE A 11 0.57 10.32 -8.81
C PHE A 11 1.01 11.36 -9.82
N GLN A 12 2.00 12.17 -9.49
CA GLN A 12 2.38 13.33 -10.29
C GLN A 12 3.88 13.44 -10.50
N ASN A 13 4.66 13.38 -9.44
CA ASN A 13 6.09 13.67 -9.48
C ASN A 13 6.92 12.46 -9.08
N LEU A 14 8.00 12.23 -9.81
CA LEU A 14 9.10 11.35 -9.43
C LEU A 14 10.32 12.21 -9.06
N TYR A 15 11.10 11.74 -8.10
CA TYR A 15 12.30 12.44 -7.65
C TYR A 15 13.52 11.54 -7.80
N ASP A 16 14.34 11.84 -8.80
CA ASP A 16 15.56 11.08 -9.10
C ASP A 16 16.46 10.89 -7.89
N GLY A 17 16.56 11.89 -7.03
CA GLY A 17 17.35 11.84 -5.82
C GLY A 17 16.96 10.75 -4.83
N HIS A 18 15.74 10.21 -4.90
CA HIS A 18 15.28 9.11 -4.06
C HIS A 18 15.81 7.75 -4.51
N TYR A 19 16.04 7.59 -5.80
CA TYR A 19 16.45 6.33 -6.42
C TYR A 19 17.92 6.33 -6.77
N SER A 20 18.47 7.47 -7.23
CA SER A 20 19.88 7.64 -7.58
C SER A 20 20.84 7.54 -6.38
N VAL A 21 20.33 7.53 -5.16
CA VAL A 21 21.09 7.19 -3.95
C VAL A 21 21.63 5.77 -4.03
N ASP A 22 20.86 4.84 -4.61
CA ASP A 22 21.30 3.46 -4.82
C ASP A 22 22.35 3.40 -5.94
N ARG A 23 23.62 3.24 -5.55
CA ARG A 23 24.76 3.13 -6.48
C ARG A 23 24.78 1.83 -7.27
N THR A 24 23.94 0.89 -6.87
CA THR A 24 23.80 -0.42 -7.51
C THR A 24 22.51 -0.52 -8.31
N TRP A 25 21.87 0.64 -8.57
CA TRP A 25 20.62 0.75 -9.28
C TRP A 25 20.58 -0.07 -10.57
N ASN A 26 19.57 -0.92 -10.66
CA ASN A 26 19.27 -1.64 -11.89
C ASN A 26 17.83 -1.32 -12.34
N PRO A 27 17.64 -0.56 -13.43
CA PRO A 27 16.31 -0.20 -13.89
C PRO A 27 15.44 -1.42 -14.21
N GLY A 28 16.03 -2.56 -14.54
CA GLY A 28 15.32 -3.81 -14.77
C GLY A 28 14.53 -4.32 -13.58
N ASN A 29 14.90 -3.92 -12.36
CA ASN A 29 14.21 -4.31 -11.12
C ASN A 29 13.06 -3.37 -10.70
N PHE A 30 12.84 -2.27 -11.44
CA PHE A 30 11.85 -1.29 -11.08
C PHE A 30 10.94 -0.94 -12.26
N THR A 31 9.66 -0.73 -11.98
CA THR A 31 8.70 -0.13 -12.90
C THR A 31 7.92 0.94 -12.15
N PHE A 32 7.86 2.13 -12.72
CA PHE A 32 7.15 3.26 -12.14
C PHE A 32 5.75 3.29 -12.71
N VAL A 33 4.76 3.16 -11.82
CA VAL A 33 3.35 3.12 -12.23
C VAL A 33 2.69 4.43 -11.88
N LYS A 34 2.35 5.20 -12.91
CA LYS A 34 1.57 6.42 -12.76
C LYS A 34 0.12 6.06 -12.49
N VAL A 35 -0.35 6.44 -11.32
CA VAL A 35 -1.73 6.26 -10.88
C VAL A 35 -2.53 7.47 -11.27
N ASN A 36 -3.67 7.28 -11.97
CA ASN A 36 -4.61 8.32 -12.31
C ASN A 36 -4.14 9.34 -13.36
N ASP A 37 -4.85 9.38 -14.50
CA ASP A 37 -4.56 10.25 -15.65
C ASP A 37 -4.95 11.72 -15.49
N ARG A 38 -5.70 12.02 -14.45
CA ARG A 38 -6.25 13.36 -14.23
C ARG A 38 -5.17 14.42 -13.98
N TYR A 39 -3.94 13.97 -13.67
CA TYR A 39 -2.82 14.86 -13.44
C TYR A 39 -1.82 14.75 -14.58
N PRO A 40 -1.44 15.88 -15.22
CA PRO A 40 -0.33 15.88 -16.14
C PRO A 40 0.91 15.39 -15.40
N GLN A 41 1.69 14.55 -16.04
CA GLN A 41 2.97 14.13 -15.54
C GLN A 41 3.91 15.35 -15.55
N GLU A 42 4.10 15.98 -14.40
CA GLU A 42 5.22 16.90 -14.23
C GLU A 42 6.45 16.03 -13.98
N MET A 43 7.20 15.75 -15.04
CA MET A 43 8.52 15.16 -14.93
C MET A 43 9.40 16.25 -14.33
N GLY A 44 9.82 16.08 -13.09
CA GLY A 44 10.96 16.80 -12.56
C GLY A 44 12.20 16.54 -13.41
N ASP A 45 13.41 16.93 -12.97
CA ASP A 45 14.68 16.64 -13.65
C ASP A 45 14.97 15.12 -13.69
N ASN A 46 14.04 14.34 -14.23
CA ASN A 46 14.12 12.87 -14.28
C ASN A 46 15.20 12.46 -15.29
N ARG A 47 16.41 12.31 -14.77
CA ARG A 47 17.59 11.91 -15.56
C ARG A 47 17.80 10.40 -15.61
N LEU A 48 17.13 9.64 -14.73
CA LEU A 48 17.23 8.19 -14.74
C LEU A 48 16.36 7.59 -15.85
N PRO A 49 16.83 6.54 -16.50
CA PRO A 49 16.02 5.79 -17.46
C PRO A 49 14.92 5.01 -16.70
N TYR A 50 13.79 5.65 -16.47
CA TYR A 50 12.65 5.00 -15.84
C TYR A 50 11.82 4.24 -16.86
N ASP A 51 11.45 3.01 -16.52
CA ASP A 51 10.35 2.30 -17.15
C ASP A 51 9.05 2.81 -16.52
N ILE A 52 8.39 3.76 -17.19
CA ILE A 52 7.15 4.37 -16.71
C ILE A 52 5.97 3.71 -17.42
N PHE A 53 5.08 3.15 -16.63
CA PHE A 53 3.83 2.57 -17.07
C PHE A 53 2.67 3.39 -16.53
N VAL A 54 1.66 3.61 -17.35
CA VAL A 54 0.46 4.32 -16.92
C VAL A 54 -0.63 3.30 -16.60
N GLU A 55 -1.29 3.44 -15.46
CA GLU A 55 -2.25 2.45 -14.97
C GLU A 55 -3.36 2.12 -15.98
N HIS A 56 -3.81 3.10 -16.77
CA HIS A 56 -4.85 2.87 -17.77
C HIS A 56 -4.42 2.02 -18.97
N ASP A 57 -3.11 1.79 -19.16
CA ASP A 57 -2.60 0.95 -20.25
C ASP A 57 -2.69 -0.55 -19.94
N PHE A 58 -3.13 -0.94 -18.72
CA PHE A 58 -3.40 -2.33 -18.43
C PHE A 58 -4.54 -2.88 -19.30
N PRO A 59 -4.37 -4.06 -19.95
CA PRO A 59 -5.43 -4.69 -20.73
C PRO A 59 -6.74 -4.88 -19.97
N ILE A 60 -6.65 -5.29 -18.69
CA ILE A 60 -7.79 -5.32 -17.78
C ILE A 60 -7.67 -4.09 -16.89
N PHE A 61 -8.46 -3.07 -17.19
CA PHE A 61 -8.45 -1.79 -16.47
C PHE A 61 -9.83 -1.45 -15.90
N ARG A 62 -9.84 -0.96 -14.65
CA ARG A 62 -11.04 -0.54 -13.92
C ARG A 62 -10.88 0.89 -13.39
N PRO A 63 -11.33 1.90 -14.14
CA PRO A 63 -11.18 3.31 -13.74
C PRO A 63 -11.94 3.64 -12.44
N ASP A 64 -13.03 2.92 -12.15
CA ASP A 64 -13.82 3.12 -10.94
C ASP A 64 -13.03 2.89 -9.65
N LEU A 65 -11.98 2.09 -9.66
CA LEU A 65 -11.15 1.87 -8.47
C LEU A 65 -10.45 3.17 -8.03
N GLN A 66 -9.98 3.97 -8.98
CA GLN A 66 -9.41 5.29 -8.67
C GLN A 66 -10.48 6.28 -8.21
N GLU A 67 -11.64 6.27 -8.84
CA GLU A 67 -12.77 7.12 -8.46
C GLU A 67 -13.26 6.84 -7.05
N LYS A 68 -13.21 5.58 -6.64
CA LYS A 68 -13.57 5.10 -5.30
C LYS A 68 -12.49 5.29 -4.25
N GLY A 69 -11.31 5.79 -4.63
CA GLY A 69 -10.24 6.14 -3.70
C GLY A 69 -9.38 4.98 -3.21
N TYR A 70 -9.24 3.93 -4.02
CA TYR A 70 -8.35 2.81 -3.68
C TYR A 70 -6.86 3.14 -3.84
N CYS A 71 -6.52 4.21 -4.56
CA CYS A 71 -5.15 4.70 -4.73
C CYS A 71 -4.18 3.58 -5.18
N GLU A 72 -3.12 3.36 -4.43
CA GLU A 72 -2.07 2.36 -4.71
C GLU A 72 -2.62 0.93 -4.79
N ASN A 73 -3.70 0.65 -4.06
CA ASN A 73 -4.35 -0.67 -4.11
C ASN A 73 -4.98 -0.97 -5.47
N SER A 74 -5.36 0.05 -6.24
CA SER A 74 -5.84 -0.17 -7.61
C SER A 74 -4.73 -0.73 -8.51
N VAL A 75 -3.50 -0.25 -8.34
CA VAL A 75 -2.33 -0.76 -9.07
C VAL A 75 -2.10 -2.24 -8.73
N MET A 76 -2.14 -2.60 -7.44
CA MET A 76 -2.00 -3.98 -7.01
C MET A 76 -3.09 -4.87 -7.63
N TRP A 77 -4.34 -4.38 -7.67
CA TRP A 77 -5.45 -5.07 -8.30
C TRP A 77 -5.22 -5.29 -9.81
N HIS A 78 -4.77 -4.23 -10.53
CA HIS A 78 -4.51 -4.32 -11.96
C HIS A 78 -3.35 -5.27 -12.27
N LEU A 79 -2.24 -5.21 -11.52
CA LEU A 79 -1.11 -6.14 -11.66
C LEU A 79 -1.54 -7.59 -11.45
N TYR A 80 -2.39 -7.84 -10.44
CA TYR A 80 -2.93 -9.16 -10.15
C TYR A 80 -3.83 -9.67 -11.29
N LYS A 81 -4.83 -8.88 -11.70
CA LYS A 81 -5.80 -9.28 -12.75
C LYS A 81 -5.16 -9.49 -14.12
N ASN A 82 -4.10 -8.75 -14.42
CA ASN A 82 -3.33 -8.91 -15.65
C ASN A 82 -2.22 -9.97 -15.54
N GLY A 83 -2.06 -10.61 -14.39
CA GLY A 83 -1.10 -11.70 -14.18
C GLY A 83 0.37 -11.29 -14.21
N VAL A 84 0.68 -9.98 -14.11
CA VAL A 84 2.05 -9.46 -14.23
C VAL A 84 3.00 -10.04 -13.18
N HIS A 85 2.50 -10.32 -11.98
CA HIS A 85 3.29 -10.91 -10.90
C HIS A 85 3.87 -12.30 -11.24
N ARG A 86 3.28 -13.01 -12.20
CA ARG A 86 3.70 -14.38 -12.60
C ARG A 86 5.02 -14.42 -13.37
N ASP A 87 5.47 -13.28 -13.86
CA ASP A 87 6.74 -13.15 -14.56
C ASP A 87 7.94 -13.09 -13.61
N TYR A 88 7.71 -12.98 -12.29
CA TYR A 88 8.71 -12.78 -11.27
C TYR A 88 8.59 -13.81 -10.16
N ASP A 89 9.70 -14.12 -9.51
CA ASP A 89 9.71 -14.95 -8.30
C ASP A 89 9.27 -14.14 -7.09
N TYR A 90 9.62 -12.82 -7.09
CA TYR A 90 9.22 -11.85 -6.08
C TYR A 90 8.65 -10.59 -6.71
N ILE A 91 7.58 -10.06 -6.11
CA ILE A 91 6.96 -8.79 -6.48
C ILE A 91 6.92 -7.86 -5.27
N GLY A 92 7.24 -6.60 -5.49
CA GLY A 92 7.25 -5.59 -4.45
C GLY A 92 6.58 -4.30 -4.84
N PHE A 93 6.35 -3.48 -3.83
CA PHE A 93 5.74 -2.17 -3.94
C PHE A 93 6.50 -1.19 -3.05
N ILE A 94 6.64 0.04 -3.51
CA ILE A 94 7.04 1.19 -2.70
C ILE A 94 6.30 2.42 -3.21
N GLU A 95 6.08 3.39 -2.33
CA GLU A 95 5.54 4.68 -2.72
C GLU A 95 6.66 5.62 -3.20
N TYR A 96 6.31 6.57 -4.03
CA TYR A 96 7.23 7.50 -4.71
C TYR A 96 8.09 8.38 -3.76
N ASP A 97 7.70 8.51 -2.52
CA ASP A 97 8.35 9.32 -1.49
C ASP A 97 9.31 8.52 -0.59
N HIS A 98 9.58 7.26 -0.96
CA HIS A 98 10.60 6.45 -0.30
C HIS A 98 11.97 6.67 -0.94
N VAL A 99 12.99 6.80 -0.09
CA VAL A 99 14.39 6.92 -0.49
C VAL A 99 15.09 5.59 -0.33
N LEU A 100 15.70 5.08 -1.40
CA LEU A 100 16.45 3.83 -1.37
C LEU A 100 17.73 3.98 -0.53
N THR A 101 18.26 2.86 -0.03
CA THR A 101 19.60 2.83 0.57
C THR A 101 20.67 2.81 -0.52
N VAL A 102 21.93 3.10 -0.14
CA VAL A 102 23.06 3.30 -1.08
C VAL A 102 23.36 2.06 -1.94
N ASP A 103 23.01 0.88 -1.44
CA ASP A 103 23.26 -0.42 -2.05
C ASP A 103 22.01 -1.30 -2.09
N PHE A 104 20.84 -0.67 -2.18
CA PHE A 104 19.54 -1.35 -2.06
C PHE A 104 19.40 -2.53 -3.03
N THR A 105 19.63 -2.28 -4.32
CA THR A 105 19.45 -3.29 -5.36
C THR A 105 20.38 -4.51 -5.15
N GLN A 106 21.65 -4.27 -4.85
CA GLN A 106 22.61 -5.35 -4.59
C GLN A 106 22.27 -6.12 -3.30
N THR A 107 21.89 -5.41 -2.26
CA THR A 107 21.51 -6.01 -0.98
C THR A 107 20.28 -6.89 -1.13
N MET A 108 19.27 -6.41 -1.85
CA MET A 108 18.06 -7.20 -2.11
C MET A 108 18.37 -8.44 -2.93
N GLN A 109 19.13 -8.31 -4.04
CA GLN A 109 19.51 -9.46 -4.85
C GLN A 109 20.23 -10.53 -4.04
N LYS A 110 21.21 -10.12 -3.24
CA LYS A 110 21.96 -11.04 -2.39
C LYS A 110 21.04 -11.76 -1.39
N ARG A 111 20.17 -11.01 -0.70
CA ARG A 111 19.25 -11.61 0.27
C ARG A 111 18.28 -12.59 -0.36
N LEU A 112 17.78 -12.28 -1.55
CA LEU A 112 16.88 -13.15 -2.29
C LEU A 112 17.59 -14.43 -2.77
N ASP A 113 18.85 -14.32 -3.21
CA ASP A 113 19.63 -15.48 -3.65
C ASP A 113 20.10 -16.35 -2.46
N ASP A 114 20.33 -15.74 -1.28
CA ASP A 114 20.74 -16.44 -0.06
C ASP A 114 19.53 -17.03 0.70
N SER A 115 18.31 -16.59 0.39
CA SER A 115 17.11 -17.07 1.10
C SER A 115 16.74 -18.48 0.68
N SER A 116 16.53 -19.36 1.67
CA SER A 116 16.12 -20.76 1.47
C SER A 116 14.59 -20.96 1.56
N GLY A 117 13.81 -19.88 1.62
CA GLY A 117 12.36 -19.94 1.85
C GLY A 117 11.60 -18.70 1.40
N GLU A 118 10.28 -18.76 1.54
CA GLU A 118 9.39 -17.64 1.25
C GLU A 118 9.52 -16.58 2.34
N ILE A 119 10.30 -15.53 2.11
CA ILE A 119 10.49 -14.41 3.03
C ILE A 119 9.77 -13.18 2.47
N ILE A 120 9.06 -12.48 3.32
CA ILE A 120 8.47 -11.16 3.02
C ILE A 120 9.43 -10.11 3.56
N PHE A 121 9.95 -9.23 2.71
CA PHE A 121 10.74 -8.06 3.13
C PHE A 121 9.82 -6.87 3.30
N SER A 122 9.80 -6.30 4.50
CA SER A 122 9.03 -5.10 4.81
C SER A 122 9.95 -3.91 4.98
N PHE A 123 9.79 -2.90 4.13
CA PHE A 123 10.61 -1.69 4.15
C PHE A 123 10.06 -0.62 5.10
N GLN A 124 8.80 -0.76 5.49
CA GLN A 124 8.15 -0.01 6.56
C GLN A 124 7.17 -0.91 7.31
N TYR A 125 7.12 -0.78 8.61
CA TYR A 125 6.22 -1.57 9.43
C TYR A 125 5.76 -0.85 10.68
N PHE A 126 4.65 -1.31 11.23
CA PHE A 126 4.20 -1.00 12.57
C PHE A 126 4.32 -2.23 13.49
N THR A 127 4.55 -1.97 14.77
CA THR A 127 4.23 -2.94 15.82
C THR A 127 2.71 -3.08 15.92
N PHE A 128 2.23 -4.16 16.55
CA PHE A 128 0.79 -4.31 16.80
C PHE A 128 0.20 -3.10 17.52
N ARG A 129 0.89 -2.56 18.52
CA ARG A 129 0.43 -1.38 19.27
C ARG A 129 0.29 -0.14 18.39
N GLN A 130 1.24 0.10 17.49
CA GLN A 130 1.17 1.20 16.54
C GLN A 130 0.02 1.02 15.57
N LEU A 131 -0.10 -0.17 14.97
CA LEU A 131 -1.19 -0.51 14.06
C LEU A 131 -2.56 -0.34 14.74
N TRP A 132 -2.70 -0.82 15.98
CA TRP A 132 -3.92 -0.71 16.76
C TRP A 132 -4.28 0.75 17.05
N ASN A 133 -3.32 1.56 17.48
CA ASN A 133 -3.52 2.97 17.77
C ASN A 133 -3.85 3.76 16.50
N GLN A 134 -3.18 3.48 15.39
CA GLN A 134 -3.48 4.07 14.09
C GLN A 134 -4.88 3.66 13.60
N ALA A 135 -5.27 2.42 13.78
CA ALA A 135 -6.62 1.95 13.47
C ALA A 135 -7.72 2.71 14.24
N ILE A 136 -7.41 3.17 15.46
CA ILE A 136 -8.32 3.98 16.26
C ILE A 136 -8.26 5.47 15.86
N ILE A 137 -7.04 6.02 15.67
CA ILE A 137 -6.81 7.45 15.40
C ILE A 137 -7.23 7.80 13.98
N MET A 138 -6.83 6.99 13.02
CA MET A 138 -7.16 7.14 11.60
C MET A 138 -8.48 6.49 11.24
N ASN A 139 -9.17 5.92 12.22
CA ASN A 139 -10.50 5.39 12.00
C ASN A 139 -11.40 6.57 11.61
N PRO A 140 -11.69 6.72 10.32
CA PRO A 140 -12.52 7.80 9.83
C PRO A 140 -13.95 7.70 10.37
N TYR A 141 -14.33 6.54 10.95
CA TYR A 141 -15.61 6.29 11.63
C TYR A 141 -15.67 6.80 13.06
N ARG A 142 -14.58 7.32 13.62
CA ARG A 142 -14.59 7.84 15.01
C ARG A 142 -15.64 8.94 15.24
N ARG A 143 -16.23 9.48 14.18
CA ARG A 143 -17.22 10.57 14.24
C ARG A 143 -18.59 10.22 13.70
N GLU A 144 -18.75 9.08 13.05
CA GLU A 144 -20.03 8.68 12.49
C GLU A 144 -20.62 7.55 13.33
N LYS A 145 -21.87 7.75 13.74
CA LYS A 145 -22.70 6.69 14.30
C LYS A 145 -22.97 5.70 13.16
N VAL A 146 -22.20 4.64 13.08
CA VAL A 146 -22.58 3.52 12.23
C VAL A 146 -23.76 2.84 12.93
N ASP A 147 -24.91 2.80 12.31
CA ASP A 147 -26.14 2.17 12.77
C ASP A 147 -26.69 2.67 14.12
N GLY A 148 -26.48 3.94 14.47
CA GLY A 148 -27.07 4.53 15.66
C GLY A 148 -26.51 4.02 17.00
N ARG A 149 -25.50 3.15 16.99
CA ARG A 149 -24.85 2.61 18.19
C ARG A 149 -23.66 3.49 18.58
N ALA A 150 -23.84 4.24 19.67
CA ALA A 150 -22.85 5.21 20.17
C ALA A 150 -21.64 4.58 20.88
N ASP A 151 -21.66 3.28 21.17
CA ASP A 151 -20.90 2.74 22.32
C ASP A 151 -19.80 1.74 21.97
N SER A 152 -19.53 1.47 20.70
CA SER A 152 -18.40 0.60 20.36
C SER A 152 -17.35 1.39 19.59
N PRO A 153 -16.11 1.52 20.10
CA PRO A 153 -14.99 1.98 19.29
C PRO A 153 -14.77 0.92 18.21
N TRP A 154 -15.32 1.20 17.04
CA TRP A 154 -15.18 0.31 15.90
C TRP A 154 -13.71 0.21 15.53
N ASN A 155 -13.15 -0.98 15.60
CA ASN A 155 -11.74 -1.22 15.30
C ASN A 155 -11.63 -1.93 13.96
N CYS A 156 -11.02 -1.26 12.98
CA CYS A 156 -10.88 -1.82 11.64
C CYS A 156 -10.04 -3.12 11.62
N ILE A 157 -9.14 -3.34 12.58
CA ILE A 157 -8.37 -4.59 12.67
C ILE A 157 -9.30 -5.78 12.96
N LYS A 158 -10.28 -5.61 13.85
CA LYS A 158 -11.27 -6.66 14.13
C LYS A 158 -12.15 -6.96 12.93
N LEU A 159 -12.50 -5.92 12.15
CA LEU A 159 -13.27 -6.10 10.92
C LEU A 159 -12.46 -6.89 9.89
N VAL A 160 -11.22 -6.47 9.65
CA VAL A 160 -10.34 -7.15 8.71
C VAL A 160 -10.14 -8.61 9.10
N LEU A 161 -9.90 -8.87 10.39
CA LEU A 161 -9.74 -10.24 10.91
C LEU A 161 -11.01 -11.08 10.69
N LYS A 162 -12.17 -10.49 10.95
CA LYS A 162 -13.44 -11.16 10.66
C LYS A 162 -13.59 -11.47 9.18
N ASP A 163 -13.33 -10.50 8.30
CA ASP A 163 -13.48 -10.69 6.87
C ASP A 163 -12.47 -11.71 6.31
N TYR A 164 -11.27 -11.76 6.88
CA TYR A 164 -10.26 -12.76 6.55
C TYR A 164 -10.75 -14.17 6.96
N ASN A 165 -11.23 -14.32 8.20
CA ASN A 165 -11.76 -15.58 8.69
C ASN A 165 -12.96 -16.06 7.87
N ASP A 166 -13.89 -15.16 7.56
CA ASP A 166 -15.07 -15.48 6.74
C ASP A 166 -14.65 -15.96 5.33
N PHE A 167 -13.65 -15.32 4.73
CA PHE A 167 -13.19 -15.64 3.38
C PHE A 167 -12.46 -16.99 3.32
N TYR A 168 -11.51 -17.21 4.23
CA TYR A 168 -10.70 -18.41 4.24
C TYR A 168 -11.28 -19.55 5.09
N GLN A 169 -12.47 -19.35 5.70
CA GLN A 169 -13.11 -20.30 6.61
C GLN A 169 -12.18 -20.71 7.76
N THR A 170 -11.51 -19.71 8.35
CA THR A 170 -10.61 -19.86 9.50
C THR A 170 -11.23 -19.24 10.76
N ASP A 171 -10.61 -19.49 11.90
CA ASP A 171 -11.03 -18.98 13.20
C ASP A 171 -9.92 -18.23 13.94
N HIS A 172 -9.06 -17.55 13.20
CA HIS A 172 -7.97 -16.79 13.80
C HIS A 172 -8.49 -15.77 14.81
N MET A 173 -7.87 -15.77 15.99
CA MET A 173 -8.20 -14.86 17.06
C MET A 173 -7.25 -13.65 17.07
N LEU A 174 -7.66 -12.57 17.73
CA LEU A 174 -6.88 -11.34 17.82
C LEU A 174 -5.51 -11.56 18.47
N GLU A 175 -5.42 -12.51 19.39
CA GLU A 175 -4.18 -12.90 20.10
C GLU A 175 -3.08 -13.33 19.12
N ARG A 176 -3.44 -13.95 18.00
CA ARG A 176 -2.47 -14.30 16.95
C ARG A 176 -1.80 -13.06 16.35
N LEU A 177 -2.54 -11.97 16.19
CA LEU A 177 -1.99 -10.69 15.72
C LEU A 177 -1.17 -10.00 16.82
N VAL A 178 -1.65 -10.05 18.06
CA VAL A 178 -0.92 -9.45 19.21
C VAL A 178 0.47 -10.07 19.37
N ALA A 179 0.62 -11.33 19.02
CA ALA A 179 1.89 -12.06 19.10
C ALA A 179 2.87 -11.72 17.97
N LYS A 180 2.47 -10.92 17.00
CA LYS A 180 3.34 -10.49 15.87
C LYS A 180 3.95 -9.13 16.13
N ASP A 181 5.23 -8.99 15.80
CA ASP A 181 6.00 -7.75 16.03
C ASP A 181 6.06 -6.84 14.79
N CYS A 182 5.73 -7.37 13.62
CA CYS A 182 5.89 -6.67 12.36
C CYS A 182 4.61 -6.73 11.52
N PHE A 183 4.10 -5.56 11.17
CA PHE A 183 2.97 -5.37 10.26
C PHE A 183 3.41 -4.46 9.12
N PRO A 184 3.63 -4.98 7.90
CA PRO A 184 3.97 -4.15 6.74
C PRO A 184 2.93 -3.07 6.50
N ILE A 185 3.38 -1.85 6.22
CA ILE A 185 2.52 -0.69 5.98
C ILE A 185 2.99 0.08 4.74
N CYS A 186 2.21 1.07 4.34
CA CYS A 186 2.52 2.00 3.25
C CYS A 186 2.87 1.29 1.95
N HIS A 187 2.31 0.10 1.70
CA HIS A 187 2.62 -0.72 0.52
C HIS A 187 4.13 -0.83 0.22
N SER A 188 4.97 -0.79 1.28
CA SER A 188 6.43 -0.77 1.16
C SER A 188 7.01 -2.11 1.53
N LEU A 189 7.01 -3.03 0.57
CA LEU A 189 7.40 -4.42 0.78
C LEU A 189 7.78 -5.14 -0.51
N LEU A 190 8.46 -6.28 -0.35
CA LEU A 190 8.75 -7.23 -1.42
C LEU A 190 8.39 -8.63 -0.91
N MET A 191 7.58 -9.37 -1.65
CA MET A 191 7.08 -10.69 -1.25
C MET A 191 7.17 -11.71 -2.38
N PRO A 192 7.18 -13.02 -2.09
CA PRO A 192 7.03 -14.06 -3.09
C PRO A 192 5.76 -13.84 -3.93
N SER A 193 5.85 -14.06 -5.24
CA SER A 193 4.70 -13.88 -6.14
C SER A 193 3.54 -14.80 -5.77
N ALA A 194 3.82 -15.98 -5.22
CA ALA A 194 2.78 -16.87 -4.70
C ALA A 194 2.06 -16.27 -3.48
N THR A 195 2.77 -15.59 -2.59
CA THR A 195 2.17 -14.86 -1.47
C THR A 195 1.32 -13.71 -1.96
N PHE A 196 1.79 -12.95 -2.96
CA PHE A 196 1.01 -11.90 -3.59
C PHE A 196 -0.27 -12.43 -4.23
N ASP A 197 -0.21 -13.57 -4.92
CA ASP A 197 -1.39 -14.19 -5.54
C ASP A 197 -2.45 -14.56 -4.48
N ARG A 198 -2.03 -15.20 -3.37
CA ARG A 198 -2.93 -15.51 -2.24
C ARG A 198 -3.54 -14.25 -1.62
N LEU A 199 -2.69 -13.26 -1.32
CA LEU A 199 -3.11 -11.98 -0.75
C LEU A 199 -4.14 -11.30 -1.65
N MET A 200 -3.86 -11.20 -2.95
CA MET A 200 -4.73 -10.51 -3.90
C MET A 200 -6.00 -11.28 -4.23
N THR A 201 -6.01 -12.60 -4.09
CA THR A 201 -7.25 -13.38 -4.15
C THR A 201 -8.27 -12.89 -3.14
N PHE A 202 -7.83 -12.63 -1.91
CA PHE A 202 -8.70 -12.07 -0.87
C PHE A 202 -8.99 -10.58 -1.08
N GLN A 203 -7.95 -9.78 -1.27
CA GLN A 203 -8.11 -8.32 -1.37
C GLN A 203 -8.94 -7.91 -2.59
N ALA A 204 -8.74 -8.56 -3.74
CA ALA A 204 -9.54 -8.28 -4.92
C ALA A 204 -11.03 -8.62 -4.69
N ALA A 205 -11.32 -9.75 -4.02
CA ALA A 205 -12.69 -10.09 -3.65
C ALA A 205 -13.32 -9.04 -2.73
N VAL A 206 -12.56 -8.53 -1.74
CA VAL A 206 -13.02 -7.43 -0.87
C VAL A 206 -13.30 -6.16 -1.66
N MET A 207 -12.39 -5.76 -2.57
CA MET A 207 -12.57 -4.58 -3.41
C MET A 207 -13.76 -4.72 -4.36
N GLU A 208 -13.92 -5.89 -4.97
CA GLU A 208 -15.00 -6.17 -5.93
C GLU A 208 -16.38 -6.27 -5.27
N SER A 209 -16.42 -6.62 -4.00
CA SER A 209 -17.68 -6.68 -3.23
C SER A 209 -18.29 -5.30 -2.93
N GLY A 210 -17.52 -4.21 -3.07
CA GLY A 210 -17.94 -2.87 -2.68
C GLY A 210 -18.08 -2.66 -1.16
N LYS A 211 -17.68 -3.64 -0.36
CA LYS A 211 -17.83 -3.63 1.10
C LYS A 211 -17.05 -2.49 1.76
N VAL A 212 -15.86 -2.22 1.25
CA VAL A 212 -14.96 -1.18 1.78
C VAL A 212 -15.56 0.21 1.56
N GLU A 213 -16.15 0.46 0.40
CA GLU A 213 -16.81 1.73 0.08
C GLU A 213 -18.03 1.97 0.97
N GLY A 214 -18.74 0.90 1.31
CA GLY A 214 -19.91 0.93 2.21
C GLY A 214 -19.54 1.38 3.63
N TYR A 215 -18.31 1.18 4.05
CA TYR A 215 -17.83 1.61 5.37
C TYR A 215 -17.54 3.12 5.43
N HIS A 216 -17.42 3.80 4.27
CA HIS A 216 -17.04 5.23 4.22
C HIS A 216 -17.72 6.03 3.12
N ARG A 217 -18.85 6.64 3.47
CA ARG A 217 -19.57 7.51 2.54
C ARG A 217 -19.01 8.92 2.40
N HIS A 218 -18.10 9.35 3.26
CA HIS A 218 -17.71 10.76 3.37
C HIS A 218 -16.21 11.05 3.29
N ASN A 219 -15.37 10.03 3.17
CA ASN A 219 -13.93 10.22 3.01
C ASN A 219 -13.42 9.41 1.80
N TRP A 220 -13.12 10.10 0.73
CA TRP A 220 -12.64 9.50 -0.51
C TRP A 220 -11.40 8.61 -0.34
N ARG A 221 -10.45 8.94 0.55
CA ARG A 221 -9.25 8.13 0.78
C ARG A 221 -9.42 6.98 1.78
N ALA A 222 -10.59 6.82 2.33
CA ALA A 222 -10.83 5.78 3.32
C ALA A 222 -10.64 4.36 2.77
N PRO A 223 -11.05 4.03 1.54
CA PRO A 223 -10.78 2.73 0.96
C PRO A 223 -9.28 2.40 0.91
N ALA A 224 -8.42 3.34 0.48
CA ALA A 224 -6.97 3.10 0.45
C ALA A 224 -6.41 2.77 1.83
N VAL A 225 -6.73 3.60 2.84
CA VAL A 225 -6.28 3.40 4.22
C VAL A 225 -6.78 2.08 4.80
N LEU A 226 -8.02 1.71 4.52
CA LEU A 226 -8.58 0.46 5.02
C LEU A 226 -7.91 -0.75 4.34
N MET A 227 -7.71 -0.71 3.02
CA MET A 227 -7.04 -1.77 2.28
C MET A 227 -5.58 -1.96 2.73
N GLU A 228 -4.90 -0.92 3.16
CA GLU A 228 -3.58 -1.03 3.80
C GLU A 228 -3.65 -1.87 5.10
N ARG A 229 -4.74 -1.78 5.86
CA ARG A 229 -4.97 -2.63 7.05
C ARG A 229 -5.29 -4.07 6.65
N TYR A 230 -6.02 -4.27 5.55
CA TYR A 230 -6.21 -5.61 4.97
C TYR A 230 -4.87 -6.23 4.58
N LEU A 231 -3.98 -5.47 3.93
CA LEU A 231 -2.62 -5.92 3.59
C LEU A 231 -1.86 -6.34 4.85
N ALA A 232 -1.74 -5.44 5.82
CA ALA A 232 -0.94 -5.65 7.02
C ALA A 232 -1.41 -6.85 7.84
N VAL A 233 -2.72 -6.97 8.06
CA VAL A 233 -3.31 -8.08 8.83
C VAL A 233 -3.17 -9.40 8.08
N SER A 234 -3.46 -9.42 6.78
CA SER A 234 -3.36 -10.65 5.99
C SER A 234 -1.93 -11.19 5.97
N LEU A 235 -0.93 -10.34 5.74
CA LEU A 235 0.47 -10.76 5.75
C LEU A 235 0.93 -11.24 7.14
N ALA A 236 0.43 -10.63 8.21
CA ALA A 236 0.73 -11.08 9.56
C ALA A 236 0.10 -12.45 9.91
N LEU A 237 -0.96 -12.83 9.20
CA LEU A 237 -1.62 -14.14 9.34
C LEU A 237 -0.98 -15.23 8.45
N GLU A 238 -0.20 -14.83 7.44
CA GLU A 238 0.64 -15.77 6.69
C GLU A 238 1.71 -16.40 7.58
N ASP A 239 2.11 -17.62 7.27
CA ASP A 239 3.16 -18.30 8.03
C ASP A 239 4.57 -17.93 7.54
N ALA A 240 4.68 -17.18 6.45
CA ALA A 240 5.95 -16.72 5.92
C ALA A 240 6.62 -15.74 6.91
N PRO A 241 7.94 -15.85 7.13
CA PRO A 241 8.67 -14.91 7.96
C PRO A 241 8.69 -13.51 7.31
N ILE A 242 8.57 -12.47 8.15
CA ILE A 242 8.66 -11.07 7.71
C ILE A 242 10.00 -10.51 8.18
N ASP A 243 10.85 -10.12 7.23
CA ASP A 243 12.13 -9.47 7.48
C ASP A 243 11.96 -7.94 7.42
N CYS A 244 12.16 -7.26 8.55
CA CYS A 244 12.08 -5.82 8.70
C CYS A 244 13.46 -5.16 8.88
N SER A 245 14.55 -5.81 8.47
CA SER A 245 15.90 -5.32 8.70
C SER A 245 16.36 -4.24 7.71
N ILE A 246 15.67 -4.10 6.57
CA ILE A 246 15.92 -3.05 5.57
C ILE A 246 14.78 -2.05 5.65
N LEU A 247 15.05 -0.88 6.21
CA LEU A 247 14.06 0.19 6.29
C LEU A 247 14.38 1.28 5.28
N LEU A 248 13.37 1.75 4.57
CA LEU A 248 13.46 2.89 3.68
C LEU A 248 13.04 4.18 4.43
N GLU A 249 13.77 5.24 4.16
CA GLU A 249 13.40 6.57 4.66
C GLU A 249 12.19 7.07 3.88
N HIS A 250 11.17 7.52 4.61
CA HIS A 250 10.07 8.26 4.04
C HIS A 250 10.44 9.74 4.05
N ARG A 251 10.47 10.36 2.89
CA ARG A 251 10.79 11.78 2.76
C ARG A 251 9.59 12.52 2.16
N GLU A 252 8.92 13.28 3.01
CA GLU A 252 7.87 14.16 2.52
C GLU A 252 8.43 15.09 1.43
N LEU A 253 7.82 15.01 0.27
CA LEU A 253 8.13 15.90 -0.83
C LEU A 253 7.44 17.25 -0.59
N PRO A 254 8.06 18.37 -0.99
CA PRO A 254 7.35 19.62 -1.04
C PRO A 254 6.19 19.48 -2.03
N VAL A 255 5.08 19.00 -1.52
CA VAL A 255 3.84 18.92 -2.29
C VAL A 255 3.50 20.35 -2.68
N LYS A 256 3.70 20.72 -3.94
CA LYS A 256 2.87 21.78 -4.51
C LYS A 256 1.46 21.29 -4.26
N VAL A 257 0.79 21.90 -3.28
CA VAL A 257 -0.56 21.52 -2.89
C VAL A 257 -1.37 21.50 -4.17
N LEU A 258 -1.61 20.29 -4.68
CA LEU A 258 -2.57 20.08 -5.74
C LEU A 258 -3.83 20.74 -5.20
N LYS A 259 -4.29 21.80 -5.83
CA LYS A 259 -5.65 22.26 -5.60
C LYS A 259 -6.54 21.25 -6.30
N PRO A 260 -7.08 20.29 -5.57
CA PRO A 260 -7.91 19.29 -6.19
C PRO A 260 -9.24 19.99 -6.46
N ASP A 261 -9.49 20.37 -7.69
CA ASP A 261 -10.79 20.89 -8.11
C ASP A 261 -11.92 19.88 -7.86
N TRP A 262 -11.56 18.64 -7.55
CA TRP A 262 -12.48 17.54 -7.25
C TRP A 262 -12.67 17.22 -5.76
N PHE A 263 -11.83 17.75 -4.85
CA PHE A 263 -12.21 17.79 -3.44
C PHE A 263 -13.23 18.88 -3.26
N ALA A 264 -14.44 18.51 -2.88
CA ALA A 264 -15.42 19.51 -2.50
C ALA A 264 -14.78 20.48 -1.50
N PRO A 265 -14.67 21.78 -1.81
CA PRO A 265 -13.86 22.73 -1.04
C PRO A 265 -14.23 22.80 0.45
N SER A 266 -15.44 22.34 0.79
CA SER A 266 -15.96 22.32 2.16
C SER A 266 -15.33 21.29 3.09
N HIS A 267 -14.87 20.13 2.57
CA HIS A 267 -14.36 19.05 3.42
C HIS A 267 -12.87 19.19 3.70
N TRP A 268 -12.08 19.53 2.71
CA TRP A 268 -10.64 19.76 2.87
C TRP A 268 -10.34 20.94 3.79
N ARG A 269 -11.02 22.05 3.61
CA ARG A 269 -10.85 23.23 4.50
C ARG A 269 -11.17 22.88 5.96
N LYS A 270 -12.15 22.04 6.20
CA LYS A 270 -12.48 21.57 7.57
C LYS A 270 -11.41 20.64 8.13
N THR A 271 -10.83 19.78 7.30
CA THR A 271 -9.78 18.84 7.72
C THR A 271 -8.46 19.58 8.01
N VAL A 272 -8.04 20.49 7.12
CA VAL A 272 -6.84 21.32 7.33
C VAL A 272 -7.01 22.25 8.53
N ALA A 273 -8.14 22.94 8.66
CA ALA A 273 -8.42 23.79 9.81
C ALA A 273 -8.50 23.00 11.14
N TYR A 274 -8.89 21.75 11.08
CA TYR A 274 -8.88 20.86 12.25
C TYR A 274 -7.46 20.42 12.62
N LEU A 275 -6.64 20.06 11.65
CA LEU A 275 -5.25 19.69 11.87
C LEU A 275 -4.45 20.90 12.39
N GLN A 276 -4.62 22.09 11.81
CA GLN A 276 -3.96 23.31 12.27
C GLN A 276 -4.36 23.79 13.67
N LYS A 277 -5.55 23.36 14.17
CA LYS A 277 -5.98 23.68 15.55
C LYS A 277 -5.49 22.67 16.59
N LYS A 278 -4.87 21.57 16.17
CA LYS A 278 -4.48 20.47 17.06
C LYS A 278 -2.97 20.33 17.22
N PHE A 279 -2.22 21.05 16.44
CA PHE A 279 -0.77 21.23 16.51
C PHE A 279 -0.45 22.74 16.60
#